data_044a16ed3515720b2a22077648ef4130
#
_entry.id   044a16ed3515720b2a22077648ef4130
#
_cell.length_a   1.000
_cell.length_b   1.000
_cell.length_c   1.000
_cell.angle_alpha   90.00
_cell.angle_beta   90.00
_cell.angle_gamma   90.00
#
_symmetry.space_group_name_H-M   'P 1'
#
loop_
_entity.id
_entity.type
_entity.pdbx_description
1 polymer ?
#
loop_
_entity_poly.entity_id
_entity_poly.type
_entity_poly.pdbx_seq_one_letter_code
_entity_poly.pdbx_strand_id
1 'polypeptide(L)'
;MSKKVLFIVGSLRQGSFNHQMALEAEKALAGKAEVSYLDYSAVPLFSQDLEVPTHPAVAAAREAVLAADAIWIFSPVYNFSIPGTVKNLLDWLSRALDLSDTRGASALQDKFVTVSSVANAGHDQLFAIYKDLLPFIRTQVVGDFTAARVNDSAWADGTLVLEETVLNSLEKQAQDLVNAIK
;
A
#
# COMPACT_ATOMS: atom_id res chain seq x y z
N MET A 1 -16.37 15.66 -6.23
CA MET A 1 -15.32 14.96 -6.98
C MET A 1 -15.33 13.50 -6.57
N SER A 2 -14.99 12.57 -7.45
CA SER A 2 -14.83 11.15 -7.10
C SER A 2 -13.65 11.00 -6.13
N LYS A 3 -13.80 10.20 -5.08
CA LYS A 3 -12.70 9.86 -4.16
C LYS A 3 -11.70 8.97 -4.90
N LYS A 4 -10.41 9.16 -4.68
CA LYS A 4 -9.33 8.43 -5.37
C LYS A 4 -8.50 7.63 -4.41
N VAL A 5 -8.43 6.31 -4.63
CA VAL A 5 -7.63 5.39 -3.82
C VAL A 5 -6.52 4.78 -4.67
N LEU A 6 -5.28 4.98 -4.22
CA LEU A 6 -4.10 4.40 -4.86
C LEU A 6 -3.75 3.07 -4.20
N PHE A 7 -3.70 2.00 -5.00
CA PHE A 7 -3.27 0.68 -4.54
C PHE A 7 -1.77 0.50 -4.74
N ILE A 8 -1.10 0.04 -3.69
CA ILE A 8 0.32 -0.36 -3.71
C ILE A 8 0.39 -1.85 -3.43
N VAL A 9 0.72 -2.64 -4.45
CA VAL A 9 0.85 -4.10 -4.31
C VAL A 9 2.31 -4.45 -4.02
N GLY A 10 2.58 -4.96 -2.82
CA GLY A 10 3.93 -5.20 -2.30
C GLY A 10 4.69 -6.37 -2.94
N SER A 11 4.02 -7.19 -3.74
CA SER A 11 4.66 -8.25 -4.51
C SER A 11 4.66 -7.92 -6.00
N LEU A 12 5.83 -7.77 -6.57
CA LEU A 12 6.01 -7.51 -8.01
C LEU A 12 5.91 -8.79 -8.87
N ARG A 13 5.66 -9.97 -8.26
CA ARG A 13 5.44 -11.22 -8.98
C ARG A 13 4.12 -11.17 -9.74
N GLN A 14 4.12 -11.58 -11.01
CA GLN A 14 2.88 -11.76 -11.77
C GLN A 14 1.97 -12.79 -11.08
N GLY A 15 0.67 -12.52 -11.02
CA GLY A 15 -0.31 -13.37 -10.36
C GLY A 15 -0.11 -13.50 -8.85
N SER A 16 0.51 -12.50 -8.20
CA SER A 16 0.72 -12.54 -6.75
C SER A 16 -0.62 -12.59 -6.00
N PHE A 17 -0.66 -13.33 -4.90
CA PHE A 17 -1.87 -13.45 -4.07
C PHE A 17 -2.28 -12.10 -3.45
N ASN A 18 -1.32 -11.23 -3.16
CA ASN A 18 -1.62 -9.87 -2.71
C ASN A 18 -2.26 -9.01 -3.81
N HIS A 19 -1.90 -9.24 -5.09
CA HIS A 19 -2.62 -8.60 -6.19
C HIS A 19 -4.04 -9.16 -6.35
N GLN A 20 -4.23 -10.48 -6.19
CA GLN A 20 -5.57 -11.07 -6.22
C GLN A 20 -6.46 -10.54 -5.08
N MET A 21 -5.91 -10.36 -3.88
CA MET A 21 -6.62 -9.68 -2.78
C MET A 21 -6.94 -8.22 -3.10
N ALA A 22 -6.05 -7.51 -3.79
CA ALA A 22 -6.30 -6.14 -4.23
C ALA A 22 -7.49 -6.06 -5.21
N LEU A 23 -7.65 -7.04 -6.11
CA LEU A 23 -8.80 -7.10 -7.01
C LEU A 23 -10.13 -7.30 -6.25
N GLU A 24 -10.14 -8.05 -5.15
CA GLU A 24 -11.35 -8.15 -4.30
C GLU A 24 -11.63 -6.84 -3.56
N ALA A 25 -10.60 -6.16 -3.06
CA ALA A 25 -10.76 -4.84 -2.45
C ALA A 25 -11.24 -3.77 -3.46
N GLU A 26 -10.80 -3.86 -4.73
CA GLU A 26 -11.30 -2.99 -5.80
C GLU A 26 -12.81 -3.19 -6.02
N LYS A 27 -13.29 -4.43 -5.99
CA LYS A 27 -14.75 -4.72 -6.04
C LYS A 27 -15.49 -4.08 -4.86
N ALA A 28 -14.91 -4.12 -3.65
CA ALA A 28 -15.47 -3.50 -2.46
C ALA A 28 -15.56 -1.97 -2.56
N LEU A 29 -14.68 -1.34 -3.36
CA LEU A 29 -14.67 0.11 -3.63
C LEU A 29 -15.55 0.50 -4.84
N ALA A 30 -16.08 -0.47 -5.60
CA ALA A 30 -16.87 -0.18 -6.80
C ALA A 30 -18.04 0.77 -6.50
N GLY A 31 -18.16 1.84 -7.27
CA GLY A 31 -19.18 2.87 -7.09
C GLY A 31 -18.95 3.82 -5.89
N LYS A 32 -17.91 3.60 -5.08
CA LYS A 32 -17.59 4.42 -3.90
C LYS A 32 -16.33 5.27 -4.11
N ALA A 33 -15.34 4.75 -4.86
CA ALA A 33 -14.10 5.46 -5.17
C ALA A 33 -13.53 4.98 -6.51
N GLU A 34 -12.70 5.82 -7.11
CA GLU A 34 -11.88 5.47 -8.27
C GLU A 34 -10.57 4.84 -7.78
N VAL A 35 -10.22 3.66 -8.30
CA VAL A 35 -9.02 2.92 -7.93
C VAL A 35 -7.97 3.05 -9.03
N SER A 36 -6.72 3.26 -8.63
CA SER A 36 -5.55 3.16 -9.50
C SER A 36 -4.46 2.33 -8.84
N TYR A 37 -3.59 1.73 -9.64
CA TYR A 37 -2.46 0.91 -9.18
C TYR A 37 -1.15 1.63 -9.43
N LEU A 38 -0.28 1.70 -8.41
CA LEU A 38 1.05 2.30 -8.56
C LEU A 38 2.01 1.29 -9.18
N ASP A 39 2.55 1.60 -10.37
CA ASP A 39 3.75 0.93 -10.87
C ASP A 39 5.00 1.63 -10.30
N TYR A 40 5.70 0.92 -9.44
CA TYR A 40 6.94 1.39 -8.82
C TYR A 40 8.12 0.44 -9.07
N SER A 41 7.97 -0.46 -10.06
CA SER A 41 8.98 -1.47 -10.40
C SER A 41 10.32 -0.87 -10.83
N ALA A 42 10.30 0.35 -11.40
CA ALA A 42 11.49 1.08 -11.84
C ALA A 42 12.07 2.04 -10.78
N VAL A 43 11.49 2.11 -9.59
CA VAL A 43 12.01 2.96 -8.50
C VAL A 43 13.34 2.42 -8.01
N PRO A 44 14.44 3.19 -8.07
CA PRO A 44 15.77 2.72 -7.67
C PRO A 44 15.85 2.50 -6.17
N LEU A 45 16.87 1.78 -5.72
CA LEU A 45 17.21 1.75 -4.29
C LEU A 45 17.49 3.16 -3.79
N PHE A 46 16.96 3.47 -2.60
CA PHE A 46 17.07 4.79 -2.02
C PHE A 46 18.55 5.16 -1.80
N SER A 47 18.92 6.32 -2.34
CA SER A 47 20.17 7.01 -2.06
C SER A 47 19.94 8.51 -2.18
N GLN A 48 20.45 9.28 -1.22
CA GLN A 48 20.40 10.73 -1.27
C GLN A 48 21.12 11.30 -2.51
N ASP A 49 22.10 10.59 -3.06
CA ASP A 49 22.82 10.99 -4.28
C ASP A 49 21.90 10.98 -5.52
N LEU A 50 20.74 10.30 -5.45
CA LEU A 50 19.74 10.22 -6.52
C LEU A 50 18.55 11.18 -6.32
N GLU A 51 18.61 12.05 -5.31
CA GLU A 51 17.52 13.01 -5.05
C GLU A 51 17.55 14.21 -6.01
N VAL A 52 18.77 14.59 -6.51
CA VAL A 52 18.93 15.74 -7.41
C VAL A 52 19.86 15.37 -8.59
N PRO A 53 19.34 15.36 -9.83
CA PRO A 53 17.92 15.53 -10.18
C PRO A 53 17.08 14.35 -9.74
N THR A 54 15.82 14.59 -9.39
CA THR A 54 14.91 13.52 -8.97
C THR A 54 14.76 12.46 -10.07
N HIS A 55 14.95 11.20 -9.71
CA HIS A 55 14.79 10.08 -10.66
C HIS A 55 13.36 10.03 -11.21
N PRO A 56 13.14 9.87 -12.54
CA PRO A 56 11.82 9.93 -13.16
C PRO A 56 10.78 8.99 -12.53
N ALA A 57 11.15 7.75 -12.20
CA ALA A 57 10.24 6.81 -11.55
C ALA A 57 9.83 7.25 -10.13
N VAL A 58 10.72 7.94 -9.40
CA VAL A 58 10.41 8.53 -8.08
C VAL A 58 9.46 9.71 -8.24
N ALA A 59 9.69 10.58 -9.24
CA ALA A 59 8.81 11.69 -9.54
C ALA A 59 7.39 11.20 -9.89
N ALA A 60 7.27 10.21 -10.77
CA ALA A 60 5.98 9.61 -11.14
C ALA A 60 5.26 8.99 -9.94
N ALA A 61 5.99 8.27 -9.05
CA ALA A 61 5.41 7.71 -7.84
C ALA A 61 4.90 8.80 -6.88
N ARG A 62 5.66 9.90 -6.71
CA ARG A 62 5.24 11.07 -5.91
C ARG A 62 3.98 11.72 -6.48
N GLU A 63 3.91 11.92 -7.79
CA GLU A 63 2.74 12.49 -8.47
C GLU A 63 1.50 11.62 -8.28
N ALA A 64 1.62 10.29 -8.43
CA ALA A 64 0.51 9.38 -8.22
C ALA A 64 -0.02 9.43 -6.77
N VAL A 65 0.88 9.48 -5.78
CA VAL A 65 0.51 9.62 -4.37
C VAL A 65 -0.14 10.98 -4.09
N LEU A 66 0.39 12.07 -4.65
CA LEU A 66 -0.19 13.40 -4.46
C LEU A 66 -1.59 13.51 -5.06
N ALA A 67 -1.84 12.85 -6.20
CA ALA A 67 -3.14 12.84 -6.87
C ALA A 67 -4.21 11.97 -6.19
N ALA A 68 -3.81 11.07 -5.29
CA ALA A 68 -4.71 10.20 -4.54
C ALA A 68 -5.16 10.83 -3.22
N ASP A 69 -6.38 10.53 -2.78
CA ASP A 69 -6.90 10.93 -1.47
C ASP A 69 -6.47 9.94 -0.38
N ALA A 70 -6.36 8.67 -0.73
CA ALA A 70 -5.95 7.59 0.18
C ALA A 70 -5.08 6.54 -0.52
N ILE A 71 -4.38 5.74 0.28
CA ILE A 71 -3.51 4.66 -0.16
C ILE A 71 -3.97 3.36 0.51
N TRP A 72 -4.01 2.27 -0.26
CA TRP A 72 -4.21 0.92 0.27
C TRP A 72 -3.04 0.03 -0.11
N ILE A 73 -2.31 -0.46 0.88
CA ILE A 73 -1.13 -1.30 0.69
C ILE A 73 -1.52 -2.77 0.83
N PHE A 74 -1.24 -3.58 -0.20
CA PHE A 74 -1.40 -5.03 -0.18
C PHE A 74 -0.03 -5.68 -0.03
N SER A 75 0.33 -6.07 1.19
CA SER A 75 1.69 -6.43 1.56
C SER A 75 1.86 -7.91 1.83
N PRO A 76 2.69 -8.65 1.09
CA PRO A 76 3.13 -9.95 1.55
C PRO A 76 3.99 -9.82 2.82
N VAL A 77 4.13 -10.93 3.55
CA VAL A 77 5.09 -11.03 4.65
C VAL A 77 6.39 -11.61 4.12
N TYR A 78 7.46 -10.84 4.10
CA TYR A 78 8.79 -11.32 3.75
C TYR A 78 9.69 -11.30 4.98
N ASN A 79 10.10 -12.49 5.44
CA ASN A 79 10.92 -12.64 6.65
C ASN A 79 10.33 -11.90 7.87
N PHE A 80 9.03 -12.06 8.10
CA PHE A 80 8.26 -11.40 9.17
C PHE A 80 8.27 -9.86 9.10
N SER A 81 8.52 -9.27 7.94
CA SER A 81 8.67 -7.83 7.77
C SER A 81 8.01 -7.33 6.49
N ILE A 82 8.08 -6.01 6.31
CA ILE A 82 7.67 -5.30 5.10
C ILE A 82 8.56 -5.73 3.93
N PRO A 83 8.00 -6.00 2.73
CA PRO A 83 8.81 -6.27 1.55
C PRO A 83 9.80 -5.14 1.29
N GLY A 84 11.05 -5.50 0.96
CA GLY A 84 12.11 -4.51 0.70
C GLY A 84 11.73 -3.49 -0.38
N THR A 85 10.98 -3.90 -1.40
CA THR A 85 10.47 -3.01 -2.45
C THR A 85 9.49 -1.96 -1.92
N VAL A 86 8.57 -2.34 -1.03
CA VAL A 86 7.63 -1.41 -0.39
C VAL A 86 8.36 -0.48 0.59
N LYS A 87 9.25 -1.05 1.41
CA LYS A 87 10.06 -0.24 2.34
C LYS A 87 10.87 0.81 1.60
N ASN A 88 11.54 0.42 0.50
CA ASN A 88 12.27 1.32 -0.38
C ASN A 88 11.38 2.42 -0.97
N LEU A 89 10.20 2.06 -1.45
CA LEU A 89 9.22 3.03 -1.96
C LEU A 89 8.80 4.03 -0.89
N LEU A 90 8.49 3.56 0.33
CA LEU A 90 8.10 4.42 1.44
C LEU A 90 9.25 5.35 1.88
N ASP A 91 10.51 4.89 1.82
CA ASP A 91 11.68 5.72 2.07
C ASP A 91 11.76 6.88 1.08
N TRP A 92 11.58 6.63 -0.23
CA TRP A 92 11.52 7.67 -1.24
C TRP A 92 10.36 8.65 -1.07
N LEU A 93 9.16 8.13 -0.77
CA LEU A 93 7.94 8.93 -0.67
C LEU A 93 7.87 9.76 0.61
N SER A 94 8.58 9.36 1.66
CA SER A 94 8.65 10.09 2.93
C SER A 94 9.61 11.29 2.93
N ARG A 95 10.44 11.41 1.88
CA ARG A 95 11.35 12.57 1.74
C ARG A 95 10.56 13.84 1.45
N ALA A 96 11.07 14.97 1.96
CA ALA A 96 10.50 16.28 1.66
C ALA A 96 10.45 16.54 0.15
N LEU A 97 9.38 17.16 -0.32
CA LEU A 97 9.22 17.55 -1.73
C LEU A 97 10.15 18.72 -2.07
N ASP A 98 10.36 19.63 -1.12
CA ASP A 98 11.36 20.69 -1.18
C ASP A 98 12.56 20.30 -0.31
N LEU A 99 13.67 19.96 -0.96
CA LEU A 99 14.90 19.53 -0.27
C LEU A 99 15.61 20.67 0.45
N SER A 100 15.25 21.93 0.23
CA SER A 100 15.75 23.08 1.01
C SER A 100 15.13 23.13 2.41
N ASP A 101 13.95 22.52 2.59
CA ASP A 101 13.32 22.27 3.88
C ASP A 101 13.17 20.77 4.15
N THR A 102 14.19 20.15 4.69
CA THR A 102 14.23 18.71 4.97
C THR A 102 13.15 18.22 5.95
N ARG A 103 12.48 19.12 6.68
CA ARG A 103 11.33 18.86 7.56
C ARG A 103 10.00 19.20 6.91
N GLY A 104 10.03 19.70 5.67
CA GLY A 104 8.87 20.07 4.88
C GLY A 104 7.97 18.88 4.53
N ALA A 105 6.86 19.18 3.87
CA ALA A 105 5.88 18.17 3.48
C ALA A 105 6.48 17.14 2.52
N SER A 106 6.10 15.87 2.72
CA SER A 106 6.37 14.78 1.79
C SER A 106 5.11 14.45 0.97
N ALA A 107 5.25 13.59 -0.06
CA ALA A 107 4.09 13.12 -0.82
C ALA A 107 3.09 12.32 0.05
N LEU A 108 3.57 11.70 1.13
CA LEU A 108 2.76 10.93 2.08
C LEU A 108 2.06 11.78 3.14
N GLN A 109 2.43 13.06 3.27
CA GLN A 109 1.92 13.93 4.33
C GLN A 109 0.38 13.92 4.37
N ASP A 110 -0.16 13.53 5.51
CA ASP A 110 -1.60 13.48 5.83
C ASP A 110 -2.46 12.55 4.93
N LYS A 111 -1.83 11.67 4.12
CA LYS A 111 -2.56 10.67 3.35
C LYS A 111 -3.20 9.63 4.28
N PHE A 112 -4.48 9.32 4.04
CA PHE A 112 -5.15 8.19 4.67
C PHE A 112 -4.57 6.89 4.12
N VAL A 113 -4.20 5.96 5.02
CA VAL A 113 -3.54 4.71 4.62
C VAL A 113 -4.15 3.53 5.37
N THR A 114 -4.38 2.43 4.65
CA THR A 114 -4.73 1.15 5.24
C THR A 114 -3.89 0.02 4.63
N VAL A 115 -3.83 -1.14 5.29
CA VAL A 115 -2.99 -2.28 4.87
C VAL A 115 -3.79 -3.56 4.89
N SER A 116 -3.62 -4.39 3.86
CA SER A 116 -4.08 -5.77 3.83
C SER A 116 -2.92 -6.70 3.47
N SER A 117 -3.00 -7.97 3.88
CA SER A 117 -1.89 -8.90 3.69
C SER A 117 -2.39 -10.31 3.40
N VAL A 118 -1.78 -10.95 2.41
CA VAL A 118 -1.90 -12.40 2.18
C VAL A 118 -0.54 -13.04 2.40
N ALA A 119 -0.48 -13.98 3.35
CA ALA A 119 0.71 -14.75 3.66
C ALA A 119 0.35 -16.06 4.37
N ASN A 120 1.32 -16.95 4.54
CA ASN A 120 1.11 -18.18 5.34
C ASN A 120 1.14 -17.91 6.86
N ALA A 121 1.91 -16.90 7.28
CA ALA A 121 2.08 -16.51 8.69
C ALA A 121 2.76 -15.13 8.79
N GLY A 122 2.87 -14.59 10.01
CA GLY A 122 3.64 -13.38 10.31
C GLY A 122 2.88 -12.07 10.14
N HIS A 123 1.56 -12.12 10.03
CA HIS A 123 0.73 -10.92 9.87
C HIS A 123 0.85 -9.98 11.08
N ASP A 124 0.87 -10.51 12.30
CA ASP A 124 0.94 -9.68 13.52
C ASP A 124 2.22 -8.84 13.55
N GLN A 125 3.37 -9.46 13.22
CA GLN A 125 4.65 -8.76 13.14
C GLN A 125 4.65 -7.71 12.02
N LEU A 126 4.17 -8.09 10.82
CA LEU A 126 4.06 -7.17 9.71
C LEU A 126 3.18 -5.97 10.06
N PHE A 127 2.01 -6.20 10.64
CA PHE A 127 1.06 -5.14 10.98
C PHE A 127 1.57 -4.24 12.11
N ALA A 128 2.29 -4.80 13.09
CA ALA A 128 2.96 -4.00 14.11
C ALA A 128 3.96 -3.02 13.48
N ILE A 129 4.79 -3.51 12.54
CA ILE A 129 5.76 -2.65 11.84
C ILE A 129 5.04 -1.53 11.05
N TYR A 130 3.95 -1.85 10.34
CA TYR A 130 3.20 -0.81 9.62
C TYR A 130 2.53 0.19 10.56
N LYS A 131 1.97 -0.27 11.70
CA LYS A 131 1.35 0.61 12.70
C LYS A 131 2.34 1.59 13.33
N ASP A 132 3.61 1.21 13.42
CA ASP A 132 4.68 2.10 13.90
C ASP A 132 5.21 3.01 12.77
N LEU A 133 5.48 2.45 11.59
CA LEU A 133 6.10 3.17 10.48
C LEU A 133 5.18 4.22 9.86
N LEU A 134 3.91 3.86 9.57
CA LEU A 134 3.01 4.74 8.81
C LEU A 134 2.76 6.08 9.52
N PRO A 135 2.43 6.13 10.82
CA PRO A 135 2.31 7.40 11.53
C PRO A 135 3.64 8.17 11.61
N PHE A 136 4.78 7.45 11.76
CA PHE A 136 6.10 8.06 11.79
C PHE A 136 6.42 8.82 10.49
N ILE A 137 6.02 8.27 9.33
CA ILE A 137 6.16 8.94 8.03
C ILE A 137 4.98 9.87 7.70
N ARG A 138 4.22 10.27 8.74
CA ARG A 138 3.18 11.32 8.72
C ARG A 138 1.95 10.96 7.89
N THR A 139 1.59 9.68 7.78
CA THR A 139 0.30 9.24 7.25
C THR A 139 -0.75 9.06 8.34
N GLN A 140 -2.01 8.99 7.97
CA GLN A 140 -3.15 8.74 8.86
C GLN A 140 -3.65 7.31 8.63
N VAL A 141 -3.36 6.42 9.56
CA VAL A 141 -3.80 5.02 9.50
C VAL A 141 -5.31 4.93 9.72
N VAL A 142 -6.01 4.21 8.85
CA VAL A 142 -7.45 4.06 8.87
C VAL A 142 -7.87 2.61 9.06
N GLY A 143 -8.76 2.39 10.02
CA GLY A 143 -9.41 1.11 10.26
C GLY A 143 -8.47 0.00 10.75
N ASP A 144 -9.03 -1.20 10.85
CA ASP A 144 -8.27 -2.41 11.14
C ASP A 144 -7.65 -2.97 9.86
N PHE A 145 -6.46 -3.56 9.97
CA PHE A 145 -5.79 -4.21 8.86
C PHE A 145 -6.34 -5.61 8.63
N THR A 146 -6.51 -6.00 7.36
CA THR A 146 -7.06 -7.30 6.99
C THR A 146 -5.96 -8.29 6.63
N ALA A 147 -5.99 -9.46 7.29
CA ALA A 147 -5.10 -10.58 7.01
C ALA A 147 -5.85 -11.73 6.33
N ALA A 148 -5.20 -12.38 5.38
CA ALA A 148 -5.66 -13.62 4.79
C ALA A 148 -4.53 -14.65 4.73
N ARG A 149 -4.86 -15.91 5.02
CA ARG A 149 -3.94 -17.02 4.80
C ARG A 149 -4.05 -17.51 3.36
N VAL A 150 -2.91 -17.91 2.77
CA VAL A 150 -2.89 -18.56 1.46
C VAL A 150 -3.57 -19.94 1.61
N ASN A 151 -4.57 -20.22 0.78
CA ASN A 151 -5.21 -21.54 0.73
C ASN A 151 -4.24 -22.59 0.15
N ASP A 152 -4.36 -23.85 0.60
CA ASP A 152 -3.38 -24.89 0.30
C ASP A 152 -3.22 -25.15 -1.22
N SER A 153 -4.31 -25.08 -2.00
CA SER A 153 -4.26 -25.29 -3.45
C SER A 153 -3.60 -24.13 -4.21
N ALA A 154 -3.57 -22.93 -3.65
CA ALA A 154 -3.10 -21.74 -4.36
C ALA A 154 -1.65 -21.82 -4.84
N TRP A 155 -0.81 -22.61 -4.15
CA TRP A 155 0.58 -22.81 -4.59
C TRP A 155 0.69 -23.72 -5.81
N ALA A 156 -0.31 -24.56 -6.07
CA ALA A 156 -0.32 -25.48 -7.21
C ALA A 156 -1.04 -24.86 -8.43
N ASP A 157 -2.18 -24.16 -8.21
CA ASP A 157 -3.02 -23.65 -9.30
C ASP A 157 -2.90 -22.13 -9.49
N GLY A 158 -2.22 -21.44 -8.59
CA GLY A 158 -2.03 -19.98 -8.66
C GLY A 158 -3.24 -19.16 -8.21
N THR A 159 -4.31 -19.79 -7.72
CA THR A 159 -5.58 -19.13 -7.42
C THR A 159 -5.78 -18.93 -5.92
N LEU A 160 -5.87 -17.68 -5.48
CA LEU A 160 -6.23 -17.33 -4.12
C LEU A 160 -7.74 -17.45 -3.93
N VAL A 161 -8.14 -18.18 -2.89
CA VAL A 161 -9.53 -18.24 -2.43
C VAL A 161 -9.62 -17.57 -1.07
N LEU A 162 -10.35 -16.46 -0.98
CA LEU A 162 -10.57 -15.75 0.28
C LEU A 162 -11.83 -16.28 0.97
N GLU A 163 -11.74 -16.46 2.27
CA GLU A 163 -12.89 -16.79 3.11
C GLU A 163 -13.87 -15.61 3.17
N GLU A 164 -15.16 -15.89 3.37
CA GLU A 164 -16.21 -14.86 3.47
C GLU A 164 -15.91 -13.84 4.60
N THR A 165 -15.35 -14.28 5.70
CA THR A 165 -14.90 -13.41 6.81
C THR A 165 -13.85 -12.40 6.37
N VAL A 166 -12.93 -12.78 5.47
CA VAL A 166 -11.93 -11.88 4.91
C VAL A 166 -12.57 -10.91 3.93
N LEU A 167 -13.48 -11.37 3.06
CA LEU A 167 -14.20 -10.50 2.14
C LEU A 167 -15.00 -9.44 2.89
N ASN A 168 -15.72 -9.81 3.95
CA ASN A 168 -16.43 -8.89 4.82
C ASN A 168 -15.49 -7.88 5.49
N SER A 169 -14.28 -8.31 5.88
CA SER A 169 -13.27 -7.42 6.45
C SER A 169 -12.75 -6.42 5.42
N LEU A 170 -12.55 -6.84 4.16
CA LEU A 170 -12.17 -5.93 3.06
C LEU A 170 -13.27 -4.91 2.76
N GLU A 171 -14.53 -5.32 2.77
CA GLU A 171 -15.66 -4.40 2.59
C GLU A 171 -15.72 -3.35 3.71
N LYS A 172 -15.57 -3.78 4.97
CA LYS A 172 -15.50 -2.86 6.10
C LYS A 172 -14.31 -1.91 5.96
N GLN A 173 -13.13 -2.42 5.62
CA GLN A 173 -11.92 -1.63 5.44
C GLN A 173 -12.08 -0.61 4.29
N ALA A 174 -12.72 -1.00 3.18
CA ALA A 174 -13.07 -0.09 2.09
C ALA A 174 -14.02 1.03 2.56
N GLN A 175 -15.04 0.67 3.35
CA GLN A 175 -15.99 1.66 3.86
C GLN A 175 -15.33 2.63 4.84
N ASP A 176 -14.47 2.12 5.75
CA ASP A 176 -13.74 2.95 6.72
C ASP A 176 -12.82 3.93 5.97
N LEU A 177 -12.12 3.46 4.92
CA LEU A 177 -11.23 4.29 4.11
C LEU A 177 -12.01 5.39 3.36
N VAL A 178 -13.13 5.02 2.72
CA VAL A 178 -14.00 6.00 2.04
C VAL A 178 -14.57 7.03 3.00
N ASN A 179 -14.95 6.63 4.22
CA ASN A 179 -15.49 7.55 5.22
C ASN A 179 -14.43 8.54 5.76
N ALA A 180 -13.16 8.12 5.80
CA ALA A 180 -12.06 8.98 6.23
C ALA A 180 -11.77 10.11 5.22
N ILE A 181 -11.94 9.85 3.93
CA ILE A 181 -11.78 10.85 2.86
C ILE A 181 -12.92 11.86 2.93
N LYS A 182 -12.58 13.11 3.17
CA LYS A 182 -13.53 14.24 3.31
C LYS A 182 -14.05 14.75 1.95
#